data_183cc5a974ed81bf03804a61d3d66a13
#
_entry.id   183cc5a974ed81bf03804a61d3d66a13
#
_cell.length_a   1.000
_cell.length_b   1.000
_cell.length_c   1.000
_cell.angle_alpha   90.00
_cell.angle_beta   90.00
_cell.angle_gamma   90.00
#
_symmetry.space_group_name_H-M   'P 1'
#
loop_
_entity.id
_entity.type
_entity.pdbx_description
1 polymer ?
#
loop_
_entity_poly.entity_id
_entity_poly.type
_entity_poly.pdbx_seq_one_letter_code
_entity_poly.pdbx_strand_id
1 'polypeptide(L)'
;TSKPTLSASEKAAIGSPNLESISVDAACSGNPGKMEYRGVLTHNKKQLFLKGPYPKGTNNIGEFLALVHGIALLKSKNKESIPIYSDSRTAMSWVKQKKCKTNLHFDASNKDLLDLIKRAENWLKENSFKNPILKWETKAWGEIPADFGRK
;
A
#
# COMPACT_ATOMS: atom_id res chain seq x y z
N THR A 1 3.69 -24.26 6.03
CA THR A 1 5.07 -24.17 5.55
C THR A 1 5.78 -23.01 6.22
N SER A 2 6.99 -23.29 6.71
CA SER A 2 7.78 -22.24 7.34
C SER A 2 8.28 -21.22 6.28
N LYS A 3 8.26 -19.94 6.64
CA LYS A 3 8.86 -18.93 5.80
C LYS A 3 10.38 -19.06 5.84
N PRO A 4 11.08 -18.78 4.73
CA PRO A 4 12.54 -18.75 4.77
C PRO A 4 13.01 -17.76 5.83
N THR A 5 13.96 -18.17 6.65
CA THR A 5 14.52 -17.32 7.70
C THR A 5 15.82 -16.72 7.20
N LEU A 6 15.96 -15.40 7.37
CA LEU A 6 17.20 -14.72 7.04
C LEU A 6 18.26 -15.01 8.12
N SER A 7 19.51 -15.14 7.69
CA SER A 7 20.63 -15.22 8.62
C SER A 7 20.84 -13.89 9.34
N ALA A 8 21.58 -13.89 10.45
CA ALA A 8 21.89 -12.67 11.19
C ALA A 8 22.65 -11.66 10.31
N SER A 9 23.56 -12.13 9.45
CA SER A 9 24.29 -11.25 8.55
C SER A 9 23.39 -10.64 7.47
N GLU A 10 22.41 -11.40 6.95
CA GLU A 10 21.45 -10.89 6.00
C GLU A 10 20.55 -9.82 6.62
N LYS A 11 20.08 -10.05 7.85
CA LYS A 11 19.28 -9.06 8.58
C LYS A 11 20.08 -7.79 8.86
N ALA A 12 21.34 -7.93 9.21
CA ALA A 12 22.21 -6.79 9.46
C ALA A 12 22.42 -5.95 8.19
N ALA A 13 22.54 -6.61 7.03
CA ALA A 13 22.70 -5.92 5.76
C ALA A 13 21.45 -5.13 5.35
N ILE A 14 20.25 -5.65 5.69
CA ILE A 14 18.99 -4.96 5.42
C ILE A 14 18.79 -3.79 6.40
N GLY A 15 19.23 -3.95 7.65
CA GLY A 15 19.07 -2.93 8.68
C GLY A 15 17.69 -2.93 9.31
N SER A 16 17.31 -1.81 9.87
CA SER A 16 16.04 -1.60 10.56
C SER A 16 15.11 -0.69 9.77
N PRO A 17 13.78 -0.82 9.92
CA PRO A 17 12.87 0.09 9.23
C PRO A 17 12.98 1.51 9.78
N ASN A 18 12.68 2.48 8.94
CA ASN A 18 12.58 3.88 9.36
C ASN A 18 11.23 4.06 10.07
N LEU A 19 11.27 4.32 11.37
CA LEU A 19 10.05 4.47 12.15
C LEU A 19 9.34 5.81 11.93
N GLU A 20 10.04 6.81 11.38
CA GLU A 20 9.42 8.08 10.98
C GLU A 20 8.85 7.94 9.57
N SER A 21 7.82 7.10 9.43
CA SER A 21 7.22 6.77 8.15
C SER A 21 5.77 6.35 8.36
N ILE A 22 5.06 6.17 7.25
CA ILE A 22 3.78 5.48 7.28
C ILE A 22 3.91 4.15 6.56
N SER A 23 3.06 3.21 6.93
CA SER A 23 2.98 1.89 6.29
C SER A 23 1.57 1.70 5.78
N VAL A 24 1.43 1.11 4.60
CA VAL A 24 0.13 0.85 3.99
C VAL A 24 0.01 -0.62 3.63
N ASP A 25 -1.22 -1.12 3.62
CA ASP A 25 -1.51 -2.50 3.26
C ASP A 25 -2.96 -2.62 2.81
N ALA A 26 -3.28 -3.76 2.21
CA ALA A 26 -4.63 -4.08 1.78
C ALA A 26 -4.97 -5.50 2.19
N ALA A 27 -6.26 -5.78 2.27
CA ALA A 27 -6.77 -7.13 2.48
C ALA A 27 -7.88 -7.39 1.48
N CYS A 28 -7.92 -8.59 0.92
CA CYS A 28 -8.95 -8.98 -0.02
C CYS A 28 -9.40 -10.41 0.28
N SER A 29 -10.72 -10.60 0.36
CA SER A 29 -11.30 -11.90 0.69
C SER A 29 -11.56 -12.75 -0.56
N GLY A 30 -10.66 -12.71 -1.52
CA GLY A 30 -10.78 -13.44 -2.78
C GLY A 30 -10.11 -12.64 -3.89
N ASN A 31 -10.12 -13.17 -5.09
CA ASN A 31 -9.49 -12.52 -6.24
C ASN A 31 -10.36 -12.72 -7.49
N PRO A 32 -11.41 -11.90 -7.71
CA PRO A 32 -11.79 -10.72 -6.92
C PRO A 32 -12.61 -11.06 -5.67
N GLY A 33 -12.74 -10.08 -4.78
CA GLY A 33 -13.52 -10.23 -3.57
C GLY A 33 -13.63 -8.91 -2.81
N LYS A 34 -14.13 -8.97 -1.59
CA LYS A 34 -14.21 -7.79 -0.73
C LYS A 34 -12.81 -7.29 -0.42
N MET A 35 -12.54 -6.05 -0.77
CA MET A 35 -11.21 -5.45 -0.67
C MET A 35 -11.27 -4.22 0.22
N GLU A 36 -10.30 -4.11 1.12
CA GLU A 36 -10.12 -2.89 1.91
C GLU A 36 -8.64 -2.57 2.03
N TYR A 37 -8.34 -1.31 2.35
CA TYR A 37 -6.95 -0.90 2.54
C TYR A 37 -6.84 0.11 3.67
N ARG A 38 -5.65 0.23 4.26
CA ARG A 38 -5.39 1.19 5.32
C ARG A 38 -3.96 1.67 5.34
N GLY A 39 -3.75 2.77 6.06
CA GLY A 39 -2.42 3.28 6.36
C GLY A 39 -2.30 3.56 7.84
N VAL A 40 -1.13 3.30 8.39
CA VAL A 40 -0.84 3.49 9.82
C VAL A 40 0.53 4.16 9.99
N LEU A 41 0.74 4.79 11.14
CA LEU A 41 2.09 5.22 11.54
C LEU A 41 2.93 3.98 11.83
N THR A 42 4.13 3.93 11.26
CA THR A 42 5.00 2.75 11.39
C THR A 42 5.39 2.47 12.84
N HIS A 43 5.69 3.52 13.61
CA HIS A 43 6.25 3.35 14.96
C HIS A 43 5.24 2.87 16.02
N ASN A 44 3.95 3.16 15.86
CA ASN A 44 2.95 2.80 16.88
C ASN A 44 1.68 2.17 16.32
N LYS A 45 1.61 1.95 15.02
CA LYS A 45 0.45 1.37 14.32
C LYS A 45 -0.83 2.20 14.43
N LYS A 46 -0.71 3.49 14.73
CA LYS A 46 -1.89 4.37 14.79
C LYS A 46 -2.49 4.49 13.39
N GLN A 47 -3.77 4.11 13.25
CA GLN A 47 -4.45 4.14 11.96
C GLN A 47 -4.70 5.57 11.51
N LEU A 48 -4.25 5.87 10.30
CA LEU A 48 -4.42 7.18 9.67
C LEU A 48 -5.62 7.20 8.74
N PHE A 49 -5.88 6.09 8.05
CA PHE A 49 -7.03 5.93 7.19
C PHE A 49 -7.36 4.45 7.01
N LEU A 50 -8.63 4.19 6.77
CA LEU A 50 -9.16 2.86 6.43
C LEU A 50 -10.29 3.06 5.44
N LYS A 51 -10.24 2.37 4.31
CA LYS A 51 -11.24 2.47 3.25
C LYS A 51 -11.72 1.10 2.82
N GLY A 52 -13.00 1.03 2.48
CA GLY A 52 -13.66 -0.20 2.08
C GLY A 52 -14.65 -0.68 3.14
N PRO A 53 -15.17 -1.91 3.00
CA PRO A 53 -14.85 -2.86 1.93
C PRO A 53 -15.50 -2.48 0.59
N TYR A 54 -14.80 -2.80 -0.50
CA TYR A 54 -15.31 -2.68 -1.86
C TYR A 54 -15.67 -4.09 -2.36
N PRO A 55 -16.86 -4.29 -2.96
CA PRO A 55 -17.38 -5.66 -3.19
C PRO A 55 -16.55 -6.54 -4.12
N LYS A 56 -15.95 -5.97 -5.13
CA LYS A 56 -15.19 -6.73 -6.16
C LYS A 56 -13.86 -6.05 -6.45
N GLY A 57 -12.92 -6.13 -5.54
CA GLY A 57 -11.57 -5.62 -5.74
C GLY A 57 -10.56 -6.74 -5.78
N THR A 58 -9.30 -6.37 -5.90
CA THR A 58 -8.16 -7.28 -5.77
C THR A 58 -7.17 -6.71 -4.77
N ASN A 59 -6.30 -7.56 -4.25
CA ASN A 59 -5.28 -7.12 -3.31
C ASN A 59 -4.36 -6.05 -3.92
N ASN A 60 -3.95 -6.25 -5.18
CA ASN A 60 -3.06 -5.30 -5.86
C ASN A 60 -3.71 -3.93 -6.05
N ILE A 61 -5.00 -3.88 -6.35
CA ILE A 61 -5.74 -2.62 -6.45
C ILE A 61 -5.74 -1.92 -5.09
N GLY A 62 -6.03 -2.65 -4.02
CA GLY A 62 -6.02 -2.10 -2.66
C GLY A 62 -4.67 -1.54 -2.28
N GLU A 63 -3.59 -2.26 -2.57
CA GLU A 63 -2.23 -1.81 -2.31
C GLU A 63 -1.91 -0.53 -3.08
N PHE A 64 -2.30 -0.47 -4.36
CA PHE A 64 -2.12 0.73 -5.18
C PHE A 64 -2.85 1.94 -4.60
N LEU A 65 -4.13 1.76 -4.26
CA LEU A 65 -4.94 2.84 -3.68
C LEU A 65 -4.41 3.30 -2.33
N ALA A 66 -3.91 2.35 -1.52
CA ALA A 66 -3.33 2.67 -0.22
C ALA A 66 -2.09 3.54 -0.37
N LEU A 67 -1.23 3.24 -1.34
CA LEU A 67 -0.04 4.05 -1.61
C LEU A 67 -0.42 5.47 -2.06
N VAL A 68 -1.34 5.60 -3.01
CA VAL A 68 -1.78 6.92 -3.50
C VAL A 68 -2.42 7.73 -2.37
N HIS A 69 -3.27 7.10 -1.58
CA HIS A 69 -3.93 7.76 -0.45
C HIS A 69 -2.90 8.25 0.57
N GLY A 70 -1.91 7.42 0.89
CA GLY A 70 -0.86 7.79 1.83
C GLY A 70 -0.01 8.96 1.32
N ILE A 71 0.37 8.93 0.05
CA ILE A 71 1.14 10.02 -0.57
C ILE A 71 0.33 11.32 -0.54
N ALA A 72 -0.94 11.26 -0.91
CA ALA A 72 -1.81 12.43 -0.92
C ALA A 72 -2.00 13.01 0.48
N LEU A 73 -2.16 12.15 1.48
CA LEU A 73 -2.27 12.55 2.87
C LEU A 73 -1.02 13.30 3.34
N LEU A 74 0.17 12.76 3.08
CA LEU A 74 1.42 13.39 3.47
C LEU A 74 1.63 14.71 2.74
N LYS A 75 1.29 14.77 1.47
CA LYS A 75 1.39 16.01 0.69
C LYS A 75 0.47 17.09 1.27
N SER A 76 -0.76 16.73 1.63
CA SER A 76 -1.72 17.68 2.20
C SER A 76 -1.25 18.25 3.55
N LYS A 77 -0.38 17.53 4.25
CA LYS A 77 0.19 17.95 5.54
C LYS A 77 1.58 18.56 5.40
N ASN A 78 2.03 18.82 4.18
CA ASN A 78 3.37 19.35 3.89
C ASN A 78 4.51 18.47 4.44
N LYS A 79 4.31 17.14 4.44
CA LYS A 79 5.29 16.17 4.93
C LYS A 79 5.88 15.37 3.78
N GLU A 80 6.48 16.04 2.82
CA GLU A 80 7.01 15.42 1.60
C GLU A 80 8.28 14.61 1.79
N SER A 81 8.94 14.71 2.95
CA SER A 81 10.14 13.91 3.25
C SER A 81 9.86 12.58 3.92
N ILE A 82 8.63 12.35 4.38
CA ILE A 82 8.27 11.12 5.09
C ILE A 82 8.08 9.97 4.11
N PRO A 83 8.80 8.84 4.28
CA PRO A 83 8.64 7.70 3.39
C PRO A 83 7.38 6.90 3.68
N ILE A 84 6.97 6.11 2.67
CA ILE A 84 5.83 5.21 2.75
C ILE A 84 6.32 3.79 2.49
N TYR A 85 6.01 2.88 3.40
CA TYR A 85 6.32 1.47 3.22
C TYR A 85 5.15 0.71 2.64
N SER A 86 5.45 -0.16 1.69
CA SER A 86 4.53 -1.14 1.12
C SER A 86 5.24 -2.47 0.97
N ASP A 87 4.54 -3.58 1.11
CA ASP A 87 5.08 -4.90 0.84
C ASP A 87 4.76 -5.38 -0.58
N SER A 88 4.10 -4.57 -1.39
CA SER A 88 3.70 -4.90 -2.75
C SER A 88 4.58 -4.23 -3.80
N ARG A 89 5.46 -4.99 -4.44
CA ARG A 89 6.28 -4.47 -5.54
C ARG A 89 5.43 -4.08 -6.74
N THR A 90 4.36 -4.83 -7.00
CA THR A 90 3.43 -4.55 -8.09
C THR A 90 2.78 -3.18 -7.92
N ALA A 91 2.25 -2.90 -6.74
CA ALA A 91 1.62 -1.61 -6.46
C ALA A 91 2.62 -0.46 -6.54
N MET A 92 3.83 -0.66 -6.03
CA MET A 92 4.89 0.35 -6.11
C MET A 92 5.21 0.68 -7.57
N SER A 93 5.30 -0.34 -8.43
CA SER A 93 5.53 -0.17 -9.86
C SER A 93 4.39 0.61 -10.52
N TRP A 94 3.15 0.29 -10.19
CA TRP A 94 1.98 0.97 -10.75
C TRP A 94 1.95 2.45 -10.36
N VAL A 95 2.31 2.79 -9.13
CA VAL A 95 2.40 4.18 -8.69
C VAL A 95 3.47 4.92 -9.48
N LYS A 96 4.62 4.29 -9.67
CA LYS A 96 5.72 4.87 -10.46
C LYS A 96 5.31 5.13 -11.90
N GLN A 97 4.52 4.23 -12.50
CA GLN A 97 4.01 4.35 -13.85
C GLN A 97 2.75 5.21 -13.94
N LYS A 98 2.18 5.61 -12.81
CA LYS A 98 0.95 6.41 -12.71
C LYS A 98 -0.25 5.71 -13.34
N LYS A 99 -0.28 4.38 -13.26
CA LYS A 99 -1.29 3.55 -13.90
C LYS A 99 -1.55 2.30 -13.10
N CYS A 100 -2.82 2.02 -12.81
CA CYS A 100 -3.27 0.77 -12.19
C CYS A 100 -3.48 -0.28 -13.28
N LYS A 101 -2.48 -1.11 -13.51
CA LYS A 101 -2.48 -2.09 -14.62
C LYS A 101 -3.20 -3.38 -14.24
N THR A 102 -4.38 -3.26 -13.67
CA THR A 102 -5.18 -4.42 -13.29
C THR A 102 -5.89 -5.05 -14.49
N ASN A 103 -6.09 -6.36 -14.43
CA ASN A 103 -6.88 -7.10 -15.40
C ASN A 103 -8.33 -7.33 -14.93
N LEU A 104 -8.69 -6.73 -13.81
CA LEU A 104 -10.03 -6.92 -13.26
C LEU A 104 -11.09 -6.37 -14.20
N HIS A 105 -12.14 -7.15 -14.43
CA HIS A 105 -13.30 -6.72 -15.17
C HIS A 105 -14.17 -5.81 -14.31
N PHE A 106 -14.59 -4.66 -14.85
CA PHE A 106 -15.43 -3.71 -14.13
C PHE A 106 -16.85 -3.70 -14.71
N ASP A 107 -17.83 -3.75 -13.82
CA ASP A 107 -19.26 -3.70 -14.17
C ASP A 107 -19.99 -2.83 -13.13
N ALA A 108 -21.32 -2.90 -13.09
CA ALA A 108 -22.10 -2.09 -12.15
C ALA A 108 -21.78 -2.41 -10.69
N SER A 109 -21.32 -3.63 -10.37
CA SER A 109 -21.04 -4.06 -9.00
C SER A 109 -19.76 -3.46 -8.42
N ASN A 110 -18.82 -3.02 -9.27
CA ASN A 110 -17.55 -2.44 -8.83
C ASN A 110 -17.22 -1.12 -9.55
N LYS A 111 -18.24 -0.45 -10.04
CA LYS A 111 -18.09 0.84 -10.73
C LYS A 111 -17.45 1.90 -9.82
N ASP A 112 -17.85 1.93 -8.55
CA ASP A 112 -17.29 2.90 -7.59
C ASP A 112 -15.79 2.70 -7.41
N LEU A 113 -15.35 1.46 -7.42
CA LEU A 113 -13.93 1.14 -7.34
C LEU A 113 -13.19 1.64 -8.60
N LEU A 114 -13.78 1.44 -9.78
CA LEU A 114 -13.20 1.95 -11.02
C LEU A 114 -13.06 3.47 -10.99
N ASP A 115 -14.07 4.17 -10.52
CA ASP A 115 -14.05 5.63 -10.40
C ASP A 115 -12.93 6.06 -9.43
N LEU A 116 -12.77 5.36 -8.33
CA LEU A 116 -11.70 5.63 -7.35
C LEU A 116 -10.32 5.41 -7.97
N ILE A 117 -10.14 4.34 -8.75
CA ILE A 117 -8.88 4.05 -9.45
C ILE A 117 -8.55 5.19 -10.42
N LYS A 118 -9.53 5.64 -11.20
CA LYS A 118 -9.32 6.74 -12.14
C LYS A 118 -8.95 8.05 -11.45
N ARG A 119 -9.58 8.33 -10.31
CA ARG A 119 -9.23 9.49 -9.49
C ARG A 119 -7.80 9.41 -8.98
N ALA A 120 -7.38 8.24 -8.53
CA ALA A 120 -6.00 8.01 -8.07
C ALA A 120 -4.99 8.20 -9.20
N GLU A 121 -5.28 7.64 -10.38
CA GLU A 121 -4.41 7.81 -11.56
C GLU A 121 -4.31 9.28 -11.96
N ASN A 122 -5.42 10.00 -11.99
CA ASN A 122 -5.44 11.41 -12.32
C ASN A 122 -4.67 12.23 -11.30
N TRP A 123 -4.81 11.92 -10.01
CA TRP A 123 -4.05 12.59 -8.96
C TRP A 123 -2.55 12.44 -9.17
N LEU A 124 -2.09 11.24 -9.53
CA LEU A 124 -0.68 10.98 -9.81
C LEU A 124 -0.16 11.76 -11.02
N LYS A 125 -1.02 11.97 -12.02
CA LYS A 125 -0.66 12.73 -13.23
C LYS A 125 -0.64 14.24 -12.97
N GLU A 126 -1.52 14.73 -12.12
CA GLU A 126 -1.67 16.16 -11.85
C GLU A 126 -0.79 16.66 -10.71
N ASN A 127 -0.29 15.76 -9.87
CA ASN A 127 0.50 16.12 -8.70
C ASN A 127 1.86 15.46 -8.74
N SER A 128 2.89 16.19 -8.32
CA SER A 128 4.20 15.60 -8.07
C SER A 128 4.35 15.35 -6.58
N PHE A 129 5.16 14.37 -6.22
CA PHE A 129 5.46 14.08 -4.83
C PHE A 129 6.93 13.70 -4.68
N LYS A 130 7.48 13.96 -3.50
CA LYS A 130 8.90 13.67 -3.20
C LYS A 130 9.04 12.55 -2.20
N ASN A 131 7.95 12.06 -1.64
CA ASN A 131 7.98 11.01 -0.62
C ASN A 131 8.59 9.73 -1.19
N PRO A 132 9.65 9.18 -0.55
CA PRO A 132 10.20 7.89 -0.96
C PRO A 132 9.18 6.78 -0.74
N ILE A 133 9.04 5.90 -1.71
CA ILE A 133 8.23 4.69 -1.57
C ILE A 133 9.20 3.55 -1.36
N LEU A 134 9.13 2.91 -0.19
CA LEU A 134 10.09 1.90 0.22
C LEU A 134 9.43 0.54 0.37
N LYS A 135 10.20 -0.50 0.04
CA LYS A 135 9.73 -1.88 0.19
C LYS A 135 9.88 -2.31 1.66
N TRP A 136 8.79 -2.79 2.25
CA TRP A 136 8.85 -3.39 3.59
C TRP A 136 9.50 -4.77 3.49
N GLU A 137 10.53 -5.00 4.31
CA GLU A 137 11.30 -6.22 4.29
C GLU A 137 10.71 -7.24 5.27
N THR A 138 9.62 -7.89 4.85
CA THR A 138 8.86 -8.83 5.69
C THR A 138 9.73 -9.94 6.26
N LYS A 139 10.68 -10.45 5.48
CA LYS A 139 11.56 -11.52 5.93
C LYS A 139 12.48 -11.10 7.06
N ALA A 140 12.85 -9.82 7.13
CA ALA A 140 13.73 -9.29 8.16
C ALA A 140 12.97 -8.69 9.33
N TRP A 141 11.83 -8.03 9.06
CA TRP A 141 11.12 -7.19 10.03
C TRP A 141 9.78 -7.75 10.48
N GLY A 142 9.33 -8.88 9.92
CA GLY A 142 8.01 -9.42 10.19
C GLY A 142 6.93 -8.74 9.35
N GLU A 143 5.68 -8.92 9.72
CA GLU A 143 4.56 -8.33 8.97
C GLU A 143 4.58 -6.80 9.02
N ILE A 144 4.14 -6.18 7.93
CA ILE A 144 4.05 -4.72 7.84
C ILE A 144 3.08 -4.20 8.92
N PRO A 145 3.35 -3.04 9.55
CA PRO A 145 2.48 -2.52 10.61
C PRO A 145 1.02 -2.35 10.21
N ALA A 146 0.74 -2.12 8.94
CA ALA A 146 -0.63 -1.96 8.44
C ALA A 146 -1.33 -3.29 8.17
N ASP A 147 -0.68 -4.45 8.40
CA ASP A 147 -1.27 -5.76 8.16
C ASP A 147 -2.59 -5.94 8.90
N PHE A 148 -3.59 -6.47 8.20
CA PHE A 148 -4.94 -6.65 8.75
C PHE A 148 -5.06 -7.86 9.69
N GLY A 149 -4.05 -8.75 9.69
CA GLY A 149 -4.09 -9.95 10.51
C GLY A 149 -5.06 -11.02 10.03
N ARG A 150 -5.49 -10.93 8.77
CA ARG A 150 -6.50 -11.83 8.17
C ARG A 150 -5.98 -12.59 6.96
N LYS A 151 -4.69 -12.50 6.73
CA LYS A 151 -4.06 -13.13 5.57
C LYS A 151 -3.52 -14.51 5.92
#